data_a02a0a2f7f85da43454c4740246dd87f
#
_entry.id   a02a0a2f7f85da43454c4740246dd87f
#
_cell.length_a   1.000
_cell.length_b   1.000
_cell.length_c   1.000
_cell.angle_alpha   90.00
_cell.angle_beta   90.00
_cell.angle_gamma   90.00
#
_symmetry.space_group_name_H-M   'P 1'
#
loop_
_entity.id
_entity.type
_entity.pdbx_description
1 polymer ?
#
loop_
_entity_poly.entity_id
_entity_poly.type
_entity_poly.pdbx_seq_one_letter_code
_entity_poly.pdbx_strand_id
1 'polypeptide(L)'
;MSADNDGRVSQNADNPMNHVGLDLDNLELTVLDFLNIPSPHITPYHMLDIYKKIKETTGQYDGVVITHGTDTLEETAYFLDTMAVPEIPIVLTGAMRSSNELGSDGVYNYLSALRVASDDKAADKGILVVMNDEIHAAKYVTKTHTTNVATFHTPTHGPLGIIMKHDILWFKTAEPRVRFDLEQITGTVPIIKAYAGM
;
A
#
# COMPACT_ATOMS: atom_id res chain seq x y z
N MET A 1 8.86 -7.90 -8.98
CA MET A 1 9.70 -9.01 -8.52
C MET A 1 9.22 -10.30 -9.15
N SER A 2 10.12 -11.22 -9.48
CA SER A 2 9.82 -12.54 -10.03
C SER A 2 10.45 -13.63 -9.17
N ALA A 3 9.79 -14.79 -9.05
CA ALA A 3 10.32 -15.94 -8.35
C ALA A 3 11.05 -16.87 -9.32
N ASP A 4 12.16 -17.48 -8.88
CA ASP A 4 12.82 -18.60 -9.58
C ASP A 4 12.14 -19.94 -9.25
N ASN A 5 12.64 -21.03 -9.84
CA ASN A 5 12.09 -22.37 -9.61
C ASN A 5 12.23 -22.87 -8.16
N ASP A 6 13.11 -22.24 -7.37
CA ASP A 6 13.32 -22.53 -5.95
C ASP A 6 12.52 -21.60 -5.03
N GLY A 7 11.68 -20.72 -5.60
CA GLY A 7 10.87 -19.76 -4.88
C GLY A 7 11.63 -18.54 -4.36
N ARG A 8 12.88 -18.33 -4.80
CA ARG A 8 13.64 -17.14 -4.43
C ARG A 8 13.16 -15.97 -5.28
N VAL A 9 12.79 -14.90 -4.61
CA VAL A 9 12.28 -13.68 -5.26
C VAL A 9 13.45 -12.77 -5.63
N SER A 10 13.54 -12.40 -6.91
CA SER A 10 14.50 -11.44 -7.44
C SER A 10 13.82 -10.16 -7.93
N GLN A 11 14.58 -9.08 -8.00
CA GLN A 11 14.12 -7.81 -8.57
C GLN A 11 13.97 -7.95 -10.09
N ASN A 12 12.87 -7.46 -10.64
CA ASN A 12 12.76 -7.28 -12.09
C ASN A 12 13.55 -6.05 -12.51
N ALA A 13 14.22 -6.14 -13.66
CA ALA A 13 14.90 -5.00 -14.26
C ALA A 13 13.91 -3.92 -14.76
N ASP A 14 12.65 -4.30 -14.94
CA ASP A 14 11.59 -3.45 -15.46
C ASP A 14 10.34 -3.56 -14.58
N ASN A 15 9.62 -2.44 -14.44
CA ASN A 15 8.39 -2.39 -13.67
C ASN A 15 7.27 -3.11 -14.44
N PRO A 16 6.71 -4.22 -13.93
CA PRO A 16 5.64 -4.93 -14.64
C PRO A 16 4.43 -4.06 -14.95
N MET A 17 4.22 -2.99 -14.19
CA MET A 17 3.09 -2.07 -14.37
C MET A 17 3.20 -1.23 -15.65
N ASN A 18 4.40 -1.04 -16.20
CA ASN A 18 4.60 -0.34 -17.47
C ASN A 18 4.04 -1.12 -18.67
N HIS A 19 3.77 -2.42 -18.52
CA HIS A 19 3.32 -3.33 -19.57
C HIS A 19 1.86 -3.77 -19.42
N VAL A 20 1.19 -3.35 -18.38
CA VAL A 20 -0.23 -3.66 -18.22
C VAL A 20 -1.00 -2.75 -19.17
N GLY A 21 -1.45 -3.31 -20.29
CA GLY A 21 -2.36 -2.65 -21.24
C GLY A 21 -3.71 -2.47 -20.54
N LEU A 22 -3.83 -1.45 -19.73
CA LEU A 22 -5.03 -1.11 -18.98
C LEU A 22 -5.89 -0.24 -19.87
N ASP A 23 -7.07 -0.73 -20.19
CA ASP A 23 -8.16 0.11 -20.69
C ASP A 23 -8.71 0.89 -19.48
N LEU A 24 -7.95 1.93 -19.11
CA LEU A 24 -8.33 2.86 -18.05
C LEU A 24 -8.89 4.10 -18.71
N ASP A 25 -10.08 3.95 -19.30
CA ASP A 25 -10.81 5.08 -19.86
C ASP A 25 -10.84 6.23 -18.84
N ASN A 26 -10.21 7.34 -19.21
CA ASN A 26 -10.12 8.60 -18.45
C ASN A 26 -9.13 8.65 -17.27
N LEU A 27 -8.15 7.76 -17.15
CA LEU A 27 -7.07 7.90 -16.19
C LEU A 27 -5.76 8.26 -16.88
N GLU A 28 -5.17 9.40 -16.49
CA GLU A 28 -3.81 9.78 -16.86
C GLU A 28 -2.86 9.31 -15.74
N LEU A 29 -1.94 8.41 -16.08
CA LEU A 29 -1.01 7.83 -15.13
C LEU A 29 0.41 8.36 -15.32
N THR A 30 0.99 8.86 -14.24
CA THR A 30 2.43 9.13 -14.16
C THR A 30 3.06 8.05 -13.28
N VAL A 31 3.93 7.23 -13.86
CA VAL A 31 4.63 6.16 -13.12
C VAL A 31 6.00 6.65 -12.66
N LEU A 32 6.30 6.48 -11.39
CA LEU A 32 7.57 6.83 -10.78
C LEU A 32 8.22 5.60 -10.15
N ASP A 33 9.35 5.15 -10.69
CA ASP A 33 10.20 4.13 -10.05
C ASP A 33 11.04 4.78 -8.94
N PHE A 34 10.46 4.86 -7.73
CA PHE A 34 11.03 5.59 -6.61
C PHE A 34 12.02 4.76 -5.80
N LEU A 35 11.64 3.54 -5.43
CA LEU A 35 12.46 2.59 -4.70
C LEU A 35 12.30 1.19 -5.30
N ASN A 36 13.40 0.50 -5.53
CA ASN A 36 13.39 -0.90 -5.98
C ASN A 36 14.18 -1.75 -4.99
N ILE A 37 13.60 -1.95 -3.80
CA ILE A 37 14.19 -2.75 -2.71
C ILE A 37 13.15 -3.71 -2.14
N PRO A 38 13.56 -4.91 -1.66
CA PRO A 38 12.67 -5.81 -0.94
C PRO A 38 12.12 -5.14 0.32
N SER A 39 10.83 -5.36 0.61
CA SER A 39 10.17 -4.67 1.73
C SER A 39 10.80 -4.91 3.11
N PRO A 40 11.42 -6.05 3.43
CA PRO A 40 12.18 -6.19 4.69
C PRO A 40 13.36 -5.22 4.85
N HIS A 41 13.79 -4.59 3.76
CA HIS A 41 14.87 -3.58 3.77
C HIS A 41 14.35 -2.14 3.81
N ILE A 42 13.03 -1.95 3.80
CA ILE A 42 12.43 -0.63 4.02
C ILE A 42 12.71 -0.20 5.47
N THR A 43 13.19 1.00 5.60
CA THR A 43 13.51 1.62 6.90
C THR A 43 12.59 2.83 7.13
N PRO A 44 12.48 3.32 8.38
CA PRO A 44 11.75 4.57 8.65
C PRO A 44 12.22 5.76 7.81
N TYR A 45 13.50 5.80 7.43
CA TYR A 45 14.03 6.86 6.53
C TYR A 45 13.43 6.75 5.13
N HIS A 46 13.33 5.55 4.58
CA HIS A 46 12.64 5.33 3.30
C HIS A 46 11.15 5.71 3.37
N MET A 47 10.47 5.41 4.48
CA MET A 47 9.08 5.82 4.69
C MET A 47 8.94 7.34 4.74
N LEU A 48 9.90 8.03 5.37
CA LEU A 48 9.96 9.50 5.39
C LEU A 48 10.19 10.07 3.99
N ASP A 49 11.04 9.44 3.17
CA ASP A 49 11.29 9.87 1.80
C ASP A 49 10.03 9.69 0.93
N ILE A 50 9.29 8.58 1.12
CA ILE A 50 7.97 8.38 0.49
C ILE A 50 7.00 9.49 0.90
N TYR A 51 6.93 9.81 2.19
CA TYR A 51 6.09 10.90 2.69
C TYR A 51 6.43 12.24 2.04
N LYS A 52 7.71 12.61 1.99
CA LYS A 52 8.16 13.84 1.32
C LYS A 52 7.78 13.86 -0.15
N LYS A 53 7.92 12.70 -0.83
CA LYS A 53 7.53 12.58 -2.22
C LYS A 53 6.02 12.77 -2.43
N ILE A 54 5.20 12.22 -1.54
CA ILE A 54 3.76 12.45 -1.57
C ILE A 54 3.43 13.94 -1.38
N LYS A 55 4.11 14.65 -0.47
CA LYS A 55 3.90 16.10 -0.29
C LYS A 55 4.19 16.89 -1.56
N GLU A 56 5.19 16.51 -2.34
CA GLU A 56 5.53 17.14 -3.61
C GLU A 56 4.41 16.97 -4.66
N THR A 57 3.53 15.98 -4.52
CA THR A 57 2.41 15.75 -5.45
C THR A 57 1.20 16.65 -5.18
N THR A 58 1.21 17.43 -4.10
CA THR A 58 0.09 18.29 -3.70
C THR A 58 -0.32 19.24 -4.82
N GLY A 59 -1.59 19.17 -5.23
CA GLY A 59 -2.15 20.00 -6.29
C GLY A 59 -1.73 19.62 -7.71
N GLN A 60 -1.02 18.50 -7.90
CA GLN A 60 -0.58 18.02 -9.20
C GLN A 60 -1.35 16.77 -9.66
N TYR A 61 -1.85 15.96 -8.71
CA TYR A 61 -2.52 14.70 -8.97
C TYR A 61 -3.79 14.58 -8.11
N ASP A 62 -4.77 13.86 -8.62
CA ASP A 62 -6.04 13.58 -7.96
C ASP A 62 -5.95 12.39 -7.00
N GLY A 63 -4.94 11.55 -7.13
CA GLY A 63 -4.70 10.40 -6.25
C GLY A 63 -3.30 9.83 -6.39
N VAL A 64 -2.89 9.02 -5.43
CA VAL A 64 -1.58 8.36 -5.40
C VAL A 64 -1.76 6.87 -5.12
N VAL A 65 -1.13 6.02 -5.94
CA VAL A 65 -1.03 4.58 -5.68
C VAL A 65 0.43 4.22 -5.44
N ILE A 66 0.70 3.49 -4.36
CA ILE A 66 2.04 3.02 -3.99
C ILE A 66 2.05 1.50 -4.05
N THR A 67 2.83 0.93 -4.96
CA THR A 67 3.09 -0.51 -4.97
C THR A 67 4.23 -0.84 -4.00
N HIS A 68 4.01 -1.78 -3.11
CA HIS A 68 4.91 -2.09 -2.02
C HIS A 68 5.03 -3.60 -1.79
N GLY A 69 6.18 -4.06 -1.34
CA GLY A 69 6.33 -5.45 -0.90
C GLY A 69 5.56 -5.71 0.39
N THR A 70 4.96 -6.90 0.51
CA THR A 70 3.92 -7.16 1.51
C THR A 70 4.42 -7.38 2.94
N ASP A 71 5.75 -7.60 3.16
CA ASP A 71 6.24 -7.93 4.51
C ASP A 71 6.24 -6.73 5.46
N THR A 72 6.40 -5.51 4.95
CA THR A 72 6.37 -4.27 5.75
C THR A 72 5.38 -3.23 5.20
N LEU A 73 4.44 -3.66 4.36
CA LEU A 73 3.42 -2.78 3.77
C LEU A 73 2.57 -2.12 4.86
N GLU A 74 2.13 -2.89 5.86
CA GLU A 74 1.30 -2.37 6.95
C GLU A 74 2.03 -1.30 7.78
N GLU A 75 3.33 -1.46 7.98
CA GLU A 75 4.18 -0.51 8.72
C GLU A 75 4.32 0.80 7.93
N THR A 76 4.63 0.70 6.63
CA THR A 76 4.71 1.88 5.75
C THR A 76 3.36 2.59 5.66
N ALA A 77 2.26 1.85 5.52
CA ALA A 77 0.92 2.41 5.47
C ALA A 77 0.58 3.16 6.75
N TYR A 78 0.85 2.57 7.92
CA TYR A 78 0.58 3.22 9.20
C TYR A 78 1.47 4.45 9.43
N PHE A 79 2.76 4.36 9.08
CA PHE A 79 3.65 5.52 9.13
C PHE A 79 3.07 6.69 8.33
N LEU A 80 2.68 6.46 7.09
CA LEU A 80 2.11 7.50 6.22
C LEU A 80 0.77 8.03 6.75
N ASP A 81 -0.05 7.19 7.37
CA ASP A 81 -1.34 7.59 7.94
C ASP A 81 -1.19 8.54 9.14
N THR A 82 -0.06 8.50 9.83
CA THR A 82 0.27 9.44 10.90
C THR A 82 0.89 10.75 10.39
N MET A 83 1.21 10.84 9.11
CA MET A 83 1.83 12.02 8.53
C MET A 83 0.79 13.01 7.96
N ALA A 84 1.18 14.28 7.87
CA ALA A 84 0.38 15.36 7.27
C ALA A 84 0.43 15.27 5.73
N VAL A 85 -0.16 14.22 5.16
CA VAL A 85 -0.28 14.02 3.71
C VAL A 85 -1.39 14.89 3.11
N PRO A 86 -1.37 15.15 1.78
CA PRO A 86 -2.45 15.83 1.07
C PRO A 86 -3.81 15.15 1.26
N GLU A 87 -4.89 15.92 1.14
CA GLU A 87 -6.27 15.39 1.22
C GLU A 87 -6.76 14.84 -0.13
N ILE A 88 -5.97 13.94 -0.69
CA ILE A 88 -6.32 13.15 -1.88
C ILE A 88 -6.29 11.67 -1.51
N PRO A 89 -6.94 10.78 -2.28
CA PRO A 89 -6.82 9.33 -2.08
C PRO A 89 -5.36 8.88 -2.17
N ILE A 90 -4.86 8.21 -1.14
CA ILE A 90 -3.53 7.60 -1.13
C ILE A 90 -3.70 6.13 -0.77
N VAL A 91 -3.34 5.27 -1.70
CA VAL A 91 -3.59 3.83 -1.63
C VAL A 91 -2.29 3.05 -1.72
N LEU A 92 -2.03 2.19 -0.74
CA LEU A 92 -0.98 1.19 -0.83
C LEU A 92 -1.55 -0.14 -1.31
N THR A 93 -0.78 -0.83 -2.14
CA THR A 93 -1.10 -2.17 -2.61
C THR A 93 0.16 -2.99 -2.85
N GLY A 94 0.00 -4.27 -3.09
CA GLY A 94 1.11 -5.19 -3.35
C GLY A 94 0.63 -6.50 -3.95
N ALA A 95 1.51 -7.49 -3.95
CA ALA A 95 1.20 -8.82 -4.41
C ALA A 95 1.72 -9.87 -3.43
N MET A 96 0.90 -10.87 -3.12
CA MET A 96 1.31 -12.01 -2.32
C MET A 96 2.01 -13.07 -3.17
N ARG A 97 1.74 -13.11 -4.47
CA ARG A 97 2.38 -13.98 -5.46
C ARG A 97 3.22 -13.16 -6.42
N SER A 98 4.36 -13.72 -6.79
CA SER A 98 5.25 -13.07 -7.76
C SER A 98 4.58 -12.98 -9.14
N SER A 99 4.98 -11.99 -9.94
CA SER A 99 4.36 -11.70 -11.24
C SER A 99 4.40 -12.85 -12.23
N ASN A 100 5.32 -13.80 -12.06
CA ASN A 100 5.50 -15.00 -12.91
C ASN A 100 4.87 -16.26 -12.30
N GLU A 101 4.24 -16.18 -11.13
CA GLU A 101 3.54 -17.31 -10.53
C GLU A 101 2.11 -17.45 -11.08
N LEU A 102 1.65 -18.70 -11.18
CA LEU A 102 0.25 -18.97 -11.53
C LEU A 102 -0.69 -18.39 -10.48
N GLY A 103 -1.65 -17.60 -10.97
CA GLY A 103 -2.60 -16.90 -10.09
C GLY A 103 -1.97 -15.72 -9.36
N SER A 104 -0.95 -15.06 -9.96
CA SER A 104 -0.42 -13.79 -9.48
C SER A 104 -1.54 -12.77 -9.30
N ASP A 105 -1.56 -12.12 -8.13
CA ASP A 105 -2.58 -11.17 -7.70
C ASP A 105 -2.19 -9.70 -7.94
N GLY A 106 -0.93 -9.45 -8.35
CA GLY A 106 -0.37 -8.11 -8.39
C GLY A 106 -1.09 -7.15 -9.33
N VAL A 107 -1.36 -7.58 -10.57
CA VAL A 107 -2.05 -6.73 -11.57
C VAL A 107 -3.47 -6.42 -11.11
N TYR A 108 -4.18 -7.41 -10.58
CA TYR A 108 -5.54 -7.24 -10.10
C TYR A 108 -5.62 -6.27 -8.91
N ASN A 109 -4.73 -6.43 -7.93
CA ASN A 109 -4.63 -5.54 -6.77
C ASN A 109 -4.27 -4.12 -7.20
N TYR A 110 -3.37 -3.96 -8.17
CA TYR A 110 -3.00 -2.65 -8.70
C TYR A 110 -4.17 -1.94 -9.38
N LEU A 111 -4.93 -2.66 -10.23
CA LEU A 111 -6.15 -2.13 -10.85
C LEU A 111 -7.19 -1.72 -9.82
N SER A 112 -7.36 -2.55 -8.80
CA SER A 112 -8.24 -2.29 -7.67
C SER A 112 -7.81 -1.03 -6.90
N ALA A 113 -6.52 -0.87 -6.67
CA ALA A 113 -5.95 0.31 -6.02
C ALA A 113 -6.14 1.59 -6.85
N LEU A 114 -5.94 1.54 -8.16
CA LEU A 114 -6.21 2.67 -9.07
C LEU A 114 -7.69 3.08 -9.02
N ARG A 115 -8.59 2.10 -9.04
CA ARG A 115 -10.03 2.34 -8.96
C ARG A 115 -10.41 3.03 -7.64
N VAL A 116 -9.84 2.61 -6.53
CA VAL A 116 -10.06 3.25 -5.22
C VAL A 116 -9.43 4.64 -5.16
N ALA A 117 -8.24 4.83 -5.74
CA ALA A 117 -7.58 6.13 -5.79
C ALA A 117 -8.30 7.15 -6.70
N SER A 118 -9.21 6.67 -7.57
CA SER A 118 -10.04 7.51 -8.44
C SER A 118 -11.43 7.78 -7.87
N ASP A 119 -11.75 7.26 -6.67
CA ASP A 119 -13.04 7.51 -6.02
C ASP A 119 -12.91 8.68 -5.02
N ASP A 120 -13.61 9.78 -5.28
CA ASP A 120 -13.63 10.97 -4.41
C ASP A 120 -13.96 10.62 -2.95
N LYS A 121 -14.75 9.57 -2.71
CA LYS A 121 -15.09 9.10 -1.37
C LYS A 121 -13.90 8.51 -0.60
N ALA A 122 -12.78 8.27 -1.25
CA ALA A 122 -11.56 7.78 -0.61
C ALA A 122 -10.71 8.91 0.00
N ALA A 123 -10.88 10.16 -0.44
CA ALA A 123 -10.00 11.28 -0.07
C ALA A 123 -9.93 11.57 1.44
N ASP A 124 -11.04 11.43 2.15
CA ASP A 124 -11.13 11.70 3.59
C ASP A 124 -10.79 10.50 4.48
N LYS A 125 -10.52 9.33 3.91
CA LYS A 125 -10.39 8.06 4.65
C LYS A 125 -8.98 7.75 5.16
N GLY A 126 -8.02 8.60 4.88
CA GLY A 126 -6.64 8.39 5.25
C GLY A 126 -5.87 7.54 4.25
N ILE A 127 -4.80 6.96 4.73
CA ILE A 127 -4.04 6.01 3.95
C ILE A 127 -4.82 4.69 3.91
N LEU A 128 -5.03 4.20 2.68
CA LEU A 128 -5.77 2.97 2.43
C LEU A 128 -4.82 1.86 2.00
N VAL A 129 -5.15 0.65 2.38
CA VAL A 129 -4.51 -0.56 1.85
C VAL A 129 -5.56 -1.35 1.09
N VAL A 130 -5.29 -1.63 -0.18
CA VAL A 130 -6.20 -2.36 -1.07
C VAL A 130 -5.56 -3.67 -1.48
N MET A 131 -6.12 -4.77 -1.01
CA MET A 131 -5.66 -6.13 -1.28
C MET A 131 -6.86 -7.08 -1.35
N ASN A 132 -6.88 -7.97 -2.36
CA ASN A 132 -7.86 -9.05 -2.46
C ASN A 132 -9.32 -8.56 -2.29
N ASP A 133 -9.70 -7.53 -3.05
CA ASP A 133 -11.02 -6.88 -3.05
C ASP A 133 -11.42 -6.15 -1.76
N GLU A 134 -10.61 -6.17 -0.71
CA GLU A 134 -10.89 -5.44 0.51
C GLU A 134 -10.14 -4.11 0.58
N ILE A 135 -10.80 -3.08 1.12
CA ILE A 135 -10.26 -1.74 1.35
C ILE A 135 -10.12 -1.54 2.85
N HIS A 136 -8.90 -1.45 3.31
CA HIS A 136 -8.56 -1.34 4.73
C HIS A 136 -8.03 0.03 5.10
N ALA A 137 -8.34 0.49 6.31
CA ALA A 137 -7.61 1.61 6.91
C ALA A 137 -6.20 1.16 7.33
N ALA A 138 -5.19 1.95 7.01
CA ALA A 138 -3.81 1.68 7.39
C ALA A 138 -3.62 1.47 8.90
N LYS A 139 -4.43 2.16 9.71
CA LYS A 139 -4.40 2.08 11.17
C LYS A 139 -4.67 0.67 11.73
N TYR A 140 -5.41 -0.16 11.02
CA TYR A 140 -5.94 -1.42 11.56
C TYR A 140 -5.61 -2.66 10.73
N VAL A 141 -5.11 -2.46 9.52
CA VAL A 141 -4.76 -3.58 8.63
C VAL A 141 -3.53 -4.30 9.15
N THR A 142 -3.52 -5.60 9.01
CA THR A 142 -2.35 -6.43 9.31
C THR A 142 -2.26 -7.65 8.39
N LYS A 143 -1.02 -8.06 8.09
CA LYS A 143 -0.72 -9.29 7.35
C LYS A 143 -0.85 -10.48 8.31
N THR A 144 -1.88 -11.30 8.14
CA THR A 144 -2.20 -12.40 9.05
C THR A 144 -1.59 -13.74 8.65
N HIS A 145 -1.08 -13.86 7.41
CA HIS A 145 -0.50 -15.09 6.88
C HIS A 145 0.65 -14.78 5.93
N THR A 146 1.62 -15.67 5.83
CA THR A 146 2.85 -15.46 5.03
C THR A 146 2.66 -15.62 3.53
N THR A 147 1.72 -16.44 3.06
CA THR A 147 1.60 -16.83 1.65
C THR A 147 0.19 -16.75 1.07
N ASN A 148 -0.86 -16.63 1.90
CA ASN A 148 -2.24 -16.56 1.41
C ASN A 148 -2.49 -15.20 0.74
N VAL A 149 -3.14 -15.20 -0.43
CA VAL A 149 -3.54 -13.94 -1.11
C VAL A 149 -4.53 -13.13 -0.29
N ALA A 150 -5.44 -13.80 0.43
CA ALA A 150 -6.38 -13.18 1.37
C ALA A 150 -5.75 -13.08 2.76
N THR A 151 -4.64 -12.36 2.90
CA THR A 151 -3.88 -12.29 4.15
C THR A 151 -3.95 -10.95 4.86
N PHE A 152 -4.23 -9.88 4.14
CA PHE A 152 -4.42 -8.56 4.74
C PHE A 152 -5.83 -8.46 5.27
N HIS A 153 -5.95 -8.28 6.57
CA HIS A 153 -7.23 -8.20 7.28
C HIS A 153 -7.22 -7.04 8.29
N THR A 154 -8.42 -6.66 8.67
CA THR A 154 -8.66 -5.76 9.80
C THR A 154 -9.48 -6.51 10.88
N PRO A 155 -8.84 -7.37 11.70
CA PRO A 155 -9.54 -8.35 12.53
C PRO A 155 -10.53 -7.75 13.53
N THR A 156 -10.22 -6.56 14.06
CA THR A 156 -11.02 -5.92 15.11
C THR A 156 -12.08 -4.96 14.59
N HIS A 157 -11.87 -4.38 13.41
CA HIS A 157 -12.71 -3.29 12.89
C HIS A 157 -13.39 -3.66 11.57
N GLY A 158 -12.91 -4.70 10.86
CA GLY A 158 -13.33 -5.03 9.51
C GLY A 158 -12.90 -3.99 8.47
N PRO A 159 -13.02 -4.28 7.18
CA PRO A 159 -12.64 -3.36 6.11
C PRO A 159 -13.50 -2.09 6.11
N LEU A 160 -12.99 -1.02 5.50
CA LEU A 160 -13.74 0.20 5.25
C LEU A 160 -14.72 0.04 4.10
N GLY A 161 -14.41 -0.85 3.16
CA GLY A 161 -15.22 -1.14 2.00
C GLY A 161 -14.71 -2.36 1.26
N ILE A 162 -15.44 -2.73 0.22
CA ILE A 162 -15.06 -3.80 -0.71
C ILE A 162 -15.23 -3.35 -2.15
N ILE A 163 -14.49 -4.00 -3.04
CA ILE A 163 -14.62 -3.82 -4.48
C ILE A 163 -15.47 -4.97 -5.02
N MET A 164 -16.56 -4.64 -5.70
CA MET A 164 -17.46 -5.59 -6.34
C MET A 164 -17.43 -5.39 -7.86
N LYS A 165 -16.56 -6.10 -8.57
CA LYS A 165 -16.31 -5.94 -10.01
C LYS A 165 -15.82 -4.51 -10.33
N HIS A 166 -16.75 -3.61 -10.69
CA HIS A 166 -16.45 -2.23 -11.07
C HIS A 166 -16.88 -1.21 -10.01
N ASP A 167 -17.66 -1.63 -9.01
CA ASP A 167 -18.24 -0.76 -7.99
C ASP A 167 -17.46 -0.85 -6.68
N ILE A 168 -17.40 0.25 -5.94
CA ILE A 168 -16.88 0.31 -4.58
C ILE A 168 -18.05 0.47 -3.61
N LEU A 169 -18.15 -0.47 -2.69
CA LEU A 169 -19.12 -0.41 -1.60
C LEU A 169 -18.41 -0.01 -0.31
N TRP A 170 -18.64 1.22 0.13
CA TRP A 170 -18.12 1.73 1.39
C TRP A 170 -19.04 1.39 2.56
N PHE A 171 -18.47 0.90 3.65
CA PHE A 171 -19.20 0.51 4.88
C PHE A 171 -19.07 1.54 5.99
N LYS A 172 -17.95 2.28 6.03
CA LYS A 172 -17.56 3.13 7.15
C LYS A 172 -17.02 4.47 6.70
N THR A 173 -17.16 5.46 7.58
CA THR A 173 -16.46 6.74 7.50
C THR A 173 -15.06 6.62 8.12
N ALA A 174 -14.20 7.56 7.78
CA ALA A 174 -12.88 7.66 8.42
C ALA A 174 -12.99 8.05 9.90
N GLU A 175 -12.03 7.56 10.68
CA GLU A 175 -11.86 8.01 12.06
C GLU A 175 -10.93 9.23 12.14
N PRO A 176 -11.07 10.07 13.16
CA PRO A 176 -10.12 11.15 13.41
C PRO A 176 -8.69 10.63 13.55
N ARG A 177 -7.74 11.34 12.93
CA ARG A 177 -6.32 10.99 12.91
C ARG A 177 -5.49 12.11 13.51
N VAL A 178 -4.45 11.73 14.25
CA VAL A 178 -3.37 12.65 14.61
C VAL A 178 -2.40 12.69 13.44
N ARG A 179 -2.01 13.89 13.01
CA ARG A 179 -1.11 14.10 11.86
C ARG A 179 0.12 14.86 12.31
N PHE A 180 1.30 14.38 11.86
CA PHE A 180 2.59 15.00 12.12
C PHE A 180 3.22 15.47 10.80
N ASP A 181 3.83 16.63 10.83
CA ASP A 181 4.69 17.11 9.74
C ASP A 181 6.16 16.87 10.15
N LEU A 182 6.70 15.74 9.73
CA LEU A 182 8.02 15.30 10.13
C LEU A 182 9.05 15.62 9.04
N GLU A 183 10.06 16.39 9.37
CA GLU A 183 11.16 16.73 8.44
C GLU A 183 12.32 15.73 8.52
N GLN A 184 12.57 15.18 9.72
CA GLN A 184 13.67 14.25 9.95
C GLN A 184 13.35 13.27 11.08
N ILE A 185 13.98 12.10 11.00
CA ILE A 185 13.94 11.10 12.09
C ILE A 185 15.20 11.26 12.93
N THR A 186 15.00 11.48 14.24
CA THR A 186 16.08 11.61 15.20
C THR A 186 16.01 10.48 16.22
N GLY A 187 16.93 9.54 16.16
CA GLY A 187 17.02 8.43 17.10
C GLY A 187 16.36 7.14 16.59
N THR A 188 16.44 6.11 17.42
CA THR A 188 15.93 4.76 17.17
C THR A 188 15.02 4.33 18.29
N VAL A 189 13.84 3.80 17.96
CA VAL A 189 12.89 3.23 18.92
C VAL A 189 12.71 1.75 18.57
N PRO A 190 13.46 0.82 19.19
CA PRO A 190 13.34 -0.60 18.90
C PRO A 190 12.12 -1.22 19.57
N ILE A 191 11.50 -2.19 18.90
CA ILE A 191 10.48 -3.08 19.49
C ILE A 191 11.21 -4.30 20.03
N ILE A 192 11.09 -4.55 21.33
CA ILE A 192 11.68 -5.71 21.99
C ILE A 192 10.57 -6.63 22.46
N LYS A 193 10.53 -7.86 21.93
CA LYS A 193 9.60 -8.88 22.43
C LYS A 193 10.12 -9.47 23.73
N ALA A 194 9.36 -9.30 24.79
CA ALA A 194 9.63 -10.00 26.04
C ALA A 194 9.14 -11.46 25.96
N TYR A 195 9.94 -12.39 26.44
CA TYR A 195 9.59 -13.81 26.51
C TYR A 195 10.07 -14.41 27.83
N ALA A 196 9.50 -15.55 28.22
CA ALA A 196 9.91 -16.23 29.46
C ALA A 196 11.38 -16.65 29.40
N GLY A 197 12.18 -16.21 30.39
CA GLY A 197 13.61 -16.47 30.47
C GLY A 197 14.52 -15.47 29.70
N MET A 198 13.96 -14.32 29.29
CA MET A 198 14.74 -13.22 28.69
C MET A 198 15.74 -12.63 29.70
#